data_39d70417434c23c3418c41a21d3bfaad
#
_entry.id   39d70417434c23c3418c41a21d3bfaad
#
_cell.length_a   1.000
_cell.length_b   1.000
_cell.length_c   1.000
_cell.angle_alpha   90.00
_cell.angle_beta   90.00
_cell.angle_gamma   90.00
#
_symmetry.space_group_name_H-M   'P 1'
#
loop_
_entity.id
_entity.type
_entity.pdbx_description
1 polymer ?
#
loop_
_entity_poly.entity_id
_entity_poly.type
_entity_poly.pdbx_seq_one_letter_code
_entity_poly.pdbx_strand_id
1 'polypeptide(L)'
;MKKFAAILVALLLALLCMSAVAEKSEGVMTYAEYDAAEMDAEVVIETYIQATQSWWDNKITAYTQDEDGAYFLYEMACTEEDAAKLVPGTKIKVTGYKGAWAGEIEVMDATFEFVEGGETFVAEPMDATALLGTDELIKHQNKKVCFKGLTVEGIEYKNGEPGDDIYVTVSLNGASYSFCVERYLTGPETEVYAAVGELKAGDVIDVEGFLYRYEGVNTHITAVTAAK
;
A
#
# COMPACT_ATOMS: atom_id res chain seq x y z
N MET A 1 15.64 -19.97 69.83
CA MET A 1 15.81 -20.37 68.44
C MET A 1 14.72 -19.69 67.58
N LYS A 2 15.08 -18.56 66.99
CA LYS A 2 14.15 -17.73 66.21
C LYS A 2 14.34 -18.06 64.72
N LYS A 3 13.28 -18.55 64.09
CA LYS A 3 13.27 -18.83 62.66
C LYS A 3 12.96 -17.52 61.92
N PHE A 4 13.91 -17.04 61.13
CA PHE A 4 13.69 -15.94 60.18
C PHE A 4 13.08 -16.51 58.91
N ALA A 5 11.85 -16.11 58.59
CA ALA A 5 11.25 -16.35 57.32
C ALA A 5 11.68 -15.24 56.35
N ALA A 6 12.43 -15.60 55.35
CA ALA A 6 12.78 -14.71 54.26
C ALA A 6 11.63 -14.68 53.27
N ILE A 7 10.93 -13.56 53.16
CA ILE A 7 9.93 -13.30 52.11
C ILE A 7 10.68 -12.83 50.87
N LEU A 8 10.74 -13.71 49.87
CA LEU A 8 11.28 -13.37 48.56
C LEU A 8 10.20 -12.64 47.77
N VAL A 9 10.29 -11.33 47.68
CA VAL A 9 9.46 -10.52 46.80
C VAL A 9 10.03 -10.64 45.40
N ALA A 10 9.45 -11.51 44.60
CA ALA A 10 9.73 -11.56 43.17
C ALA A 10 9.06 -10.35 42.52
N LEU A 11 9.85 -9.32 42.18
CA LEU A 11 9.41 -8.22 41.33
C LEU A 11 9.32 -8.74 39.90
N LEU A 12 8.11 -9.08 39.46
CA LEU A 12 7.82 -9.36 38.07
C LEU A 12 7.87 -8.01 37.32
N LEU A 13 9.03 -7.69 36.74
CA LEU A 13 9.10 -6.66 35.72
C LEU A 13 8.41 -7.24 34.46
N ALA A 14 7.12 -6.97 34.33
CA ALA A 14 6.46 -7.04 33.04
C ALA A 14 7.05 -5.92 32.18
N LEU A 15 8.02 -6.25 31.31
CA LEU A 15 8.35 -5.40 30.18
C LEU A 15 7.10 -5.35 29.30
N LEU A 16 6.27 -4.33 29.51
CA LEU A 16 5.37 -3.88 28.46
C LEU A 16 6.30 -3.33 27.36
N CYS A 17 6.51 -4.11 26.31
CA CYS A 17 6.84 -3.56 25.00
C CYS A 17 5.62 -2.76 24.56
N MET A 18 5.50 -1.53 25.04
CA MET A 18 4.72 -0.52 24.36
C MET A 18 5.50 -0.24 23.08
N SER A 19 5.06 -0.82 21.97
CA SER A 19 5.37 -0.26 20.66
C SER A 19 5.02 1.22 20.80
N ALA A 20 6.00 2.10 20.69
CA ALA A 20 5.75 3.52 20.63
C ALA A 20 5.04 3.75 19.29
N VAL A 21 3.71 3.72 19.32
CA VAL A 21 2.91 4.27 18.22
C VAL A 21 3.37 5.72 18.12
N ALA A 22 3.97 6.08 17.02
CA ALA A 22 4.42 7.45 16.80
C ALA A 22 3.20 8.35 17.02
N GLU A 23 3.28 9.24 18.01
CA GLU A 23 2.16 10.11 18.36
C GLU A 23 1.84 10.99 17.16
N LYS A 24 0.62 10.88 16.63
CA LYS A 24 0.17 11.69 15.50
C LYS A 24 0.03 13.14 15.94
N SER A 25 0.25 14.07 15.02
CA SER A 25 0.12 15.50 15.28
C SER A 25 -1.32 15.87 15.65
N GLU A 26 -1.51 17.00 16.34
CA GLU A 26 -2.84 17.47 16.74
C GLU A 26 -3.73 17.69 15.49
N GLY A 27 -4.97 17.20 15.56
CA GLY A 27 -5.96 17.30 14.48
C GLY A 27 -5.81 16.28 13.35
N VAL A 28 -4.90 15.31 13.50
CA VAL A 28 -4.73 14.20 12.55
C VAL A 28 -5.62 13.03 12.93
N MET A 29 -6.35 12.50 11.96
CA MET A 29 -7.21 11.33 12.12
C MET A 29 -6.39 10.05 12.29
N THR A 30 -6.88 9.16 13.14
CA THR A 30 -6.49 7.74 13.10
C THR A 30 -7.02 7.08 11.83
N TYR A 31 -6.46 5.92 11.44
CA TYR A 31 -7.00 5.18 10.30
C TYR A 31 -8.48 4.80 10.51
N ALA A 32 -8.87 4.44 11.74
CA ALA A 32 -10.25 4.11 12.06
C ALA A 32 -11.21 5.30 11.89
N GLU A 33 -10.77 6.52 12.22
CA GLU A 33 -11.56 7.74 12.00
C GLU A 33 -11.66 8.08 10.51
N TYR A 34 -10.55 7.92 9.75
CA TYR A 34 -10.56 8.04 8.29
C TYR A 34 -11.48 7.01 7.63
N ASP A 35 -11.39 5.74 8.03
CA ASP A 35 -12.23 4.67 7.49
C ASP A 35 -13.71 4.93 7.74
N ALA A 36 -14.06 5.44 8.93
CA ALA A 36 -15.41 5.79 9.32
C ALA A 36 -15.92 7.13 8.75
N ALA A 37 -15.05 7.98 8.20
CA ALA A 37 -15.44 9.25 7.62
C ALA A 37 -16.36 9.04 6.41
N GLU A 38 -17.36 9.91 6.26
CA GLU A 38 -18.26 9.88 5.10
C GLU A 38 -17.51 10.27 3.81
N MET A 39 -18.05 9.87 2.66
CA MET A 39 -17.54 10.34 1.36
C MET A 39 -17.72 11.86 1.28
N ASP A 40 -16.80 12.52 0.56
CA ASP A 40 -16.69 13.97 0.44
C ASP A 40 -16.36 14.71 1.76
N ALA A 41 -16.09 13.98 2.86
CA ALA A 41 -15.61 14.61 4.08
C ALA A 41 -14.15 15.05 3.92
N GLU A 42 -13.84 16.22 4.49
CA GLU A 42 -12.44 16.65 4.65
C GLU A 42 -11.72 15.72 5.63
N VAL A 43 -10.53 15.26 5.25
CA VAL A 43 -9.69 14.38 6.06
C VAL A 43 -8.31 14.98 6.24
N VAL A 44 -7.74 14.77 7.43
CA VAL A 44 -6.36 15.14 7.74
C VAL A 44 -5.66 13.90 8.27
N ILE A 45 -4.65 13.42 7.55
CA ILE A 45 -3.93 12.19 7.88
C ILE A 45 -2.43 12.43 7.94
N GLU A 46 -1.70 11.63 8.72
CA GLU A 46 -0.26 11.46 8.62
C GLU A 46 0.06 10.05 8.17
N THR A 47 0.94 9.94 7.18
CA THR A 47 1.27 8.68 6.54
C THR A 47 2.69 8.71 5.96
N TYR A 48 3.18 7.56 5.50
CA TYR A 48 4.51 7.43 4.91
C TYR A 48 4.40 7.02 3.45
N ILE A 49 5.12 7.69 2.59
CA ILE A 49 5.24 7.33 1.18
C ILE A 49 5.75 5.89 1.08
N GLN A 50 5.10 5.06 0.27
CA GLN A 50 5.54 3.72 -0.09
C GLN A 50 6.00 3.66 -1.54
N ALA A 51 5.30 4.36 -2.44
CA ALA A 51 5.66 4.58 -3.81
C ALA A 51 4.89 5.77 -4.38
N THR A 52 5.38 6.32 -5.47
CA THR A 52 4.68 7.36 -6.22
C THR A 52 4.59 6.98 -7.69
N GLN A 53 3.54 7.43 -8.35
CA GLN A 53 3.50 7.48 -9.81
C GLN A 53 4.38 8.62 -10.33
N SER A 54 4.58 8.70 -11.63
CA SER A 54 5.31 9.79 -12.27
C SER A 54 4.65 11.14 -11.98
N TRP A 55 5.47 12.14 -11.62
CA TRP A 55 4.98 13.51 -11.50
C TRP A 55 4.53 14.06 -12.86
N TRP A 56 3.41 14.76 -12.87
CA TRP A 56 2.86 15.40 -14.06
C TRP A 56 1.99 16.61 -13.70
N ASP A 57 2.14 17.69 -14.40
CA ASP A 57 1.29 18.89 -14.32
C ASP A 57 1.04 19.40 -12.88
N ASN A 58 2.11 19.50 -12.08
CA ASN A 58 2.07 19.89 -10.66
C ASN A 58 1.23 18.97 -9.76
N LYS A 59 1.17 17.71 -10.10
CA LYS A 59 0.47 16.66 -9.35
C LYS A 59 1.29 15.38 -9.26
N ILE A 60 1.03 14.61 -8.23
CA ILE A 60 1.60 13.29 -8.03
C ILE A 60 0.58 12.36 -7.37
N THR A 61 0.46 11.15 -7.85
CA THR A 61 -0.31 10.09 -7.19
C THR A 61 0.62 9.27 -6.31
N ALA A 62 0.22 8.99 -5.07
CA ALA A 62 1.06 8.29 -4.11
C ALA A 62 0.31 7.15 -3.41
N TYR A 63 1.02 6.04 -3.23
CA TYR A 63 0.64 4.93 -2.35
C TYR A 63 1.31 5.16 -1.01
N THR A 64 0.52 5.27 0.03
CA THR A 64 1.02 5.59 1.36
C THR A 64 0.47 4.62 2.39
N GLN A 65 1.25 4.38 3.45
CA GLN A 65 0.88 3.45 4.50
C GLN A 65 1.54 3.84 5.81
N ASP A 66 0.85 3.66 6.92
CA ASP A 66 1.38 3.64 8.27
C ASP A 66 1.17 2.26 8.91
N GLU A 67 1.42 2.12 10.21
CA GLU A 67 1.21 0.85 10.93
C GLU A 67 -0.27 0.45 10.98
N ASP A 68 -1.18 1.43 11.01
CA ASP A 68 -2.62 1.22 11.20
C ASP A 68 -3.32 0.95 9.86
N GLY A 69 -2.97 1.68 8.80
CA GLY A 69 -3.67 1.60 7.53
C GLY A 69 -2.91 2.14 6.34
N ALA A 70 -3.57 2.16 5.20
CA ALA A 70 -2.99 2.61 3.94
C ALA A 70 -3.96 3.53 3.20
N TYR A 71 -3.39 4.46 2.42
CA TYR A 71 -4.15 5.48 1.72
C TYR A 71 -3.62 5.63 0.30
N PHE A 72 -4.53 5.83 -0.63
CA PHE A 72 -4.23 6.19 -2.01
C PHE A 72 -4.50 7.69 -2.19
N LEU A 73 -3.45 8.46 -2.49
CA LEU A 73 -3.53 9.90 -2.69
C LEU A 73 -3.58 10.17 -4.18
N TYR A 74 -4.77 10.47 -4.70
CA TYR A 74 -4.97 10.67 -6.12
C TYR A 74 -4.65 12.11 -6.54
N GLU A 75 -3.74 12.26 -7.50
CA GLU A 75 -3.35 13.55 -8.09
C GLU A 75 -3.12 14.67 -7.05
N MET A 76 -2.44 14.34 -5.95
CA MET A 76 -2.09 15.29 -4.90
C MET A 76 -1.26 16.45 -5.46
N ALA A 77 -1.59 17.69 -5.10
CA ALA A 77 -0.86 18.88 -5.52
C ALA A 77 0.61 18.81 -5.07
N CYS A 78 1.55 18.89 -6.02
CA CYS A 78 2.96 18.67 -5.76
C CYS A 78 3.83 19.41 -6.77
N THR A 79 4.81 20.17 -6.29
CA THR A 79 5.84 20.76 -7.19
C THR A 79 6.82 19.67 -7.64
N GLU A 80 7.50 19.88 -8.77
CA GLU A 80 8.52 18.95 -9.25
C GLU A 80 9.67 18.81 -8.23
N GLU A 81 10.03 19.90 -7.55
CA GLU A 81 11.06 19.88 -6.50
C GLU A 81 10.66 19.00 -5.31
N ASP A 82 9.40 19.07 -4.88
CA ASP A 82 8.89 18.28 -3.76
C ASP A 82 8.66 16.83 -4.16
N ALA A 83 8.25 16.56 -5.40
CA ALA A 83 8.12 15.21 -5.93
C ALA A 83 9.43 14.40 -5.77
N ALA A 84 10.57 15.03 -6.01
CA ALA A 84 11.88 14.39 -5.84
C ALA A 84 12.21 14.01 -4.39
N LYS A 85 11.50 14.55 -3.41
CA LYS A 85 11.66 14.29 -1.98
C LYS A 85 10.68 13.22 -1.46
N LEU A 86 9.62 12.92 -2.23
CA LEU A 86 8.61 11.91 -1.88
C LEU A 86 9.13 10.49 -2.17
N VAL A 87 10.14 10.08 -1.42
CA VAL A 87 10.74 8.74 -1.52
C VAL A 87 10.14 7.79 -0.47
N PRO A 88 10.22 6.45 -0.65
CA PRO A 88 9.73 5.50 0.34
C PRO A 88 10.26 5.78 1.75
N GLY A 89 9.33 5.83 2.72
CA GLY A 89 9.62 6.14 4.13
C GLY A 89 9.52 7.63 4.49
N THR A 90 9.33 8.53 3.53
CA THR A 90 9.08 9.95 3.80
C THR A 90 7.73 10.14 4.49
N LYS A 91 7.71 10.77 5.66
CA LYS A 91 6.49 11.11 6.40
C LYS A 91 5.89 12.41 5.89
N ILE A 92 4.60 12.40 5.60
CA ILE A 92 3.83 13.58 5.18
C ILE A 92 2.54 13.70 5.98
N LYS A 93 2.09 14.94 6.18
CA LYS A 93 0.75 15.26 6.65
C LYS A 93 -0.07 15.74 5.46
N VAL A 94 -1.20 15.11 5.23
CA VAL A 94 -2.05 15.34 4.06
C VAL A 94 -3.40 15.88 4.51
N THR A 95 -3.88 16.89 3.80
CA THR A 95 -5.25 17.40 3.91
C THR A 95 -5.92 17.26 2.55
N GLY A 96 -7.11 16.67 2.50
CA GLY A 96 -7.87 16.45 1.27
C GLY A 96 -9.26 15.95 1.57
N TYR A 97 -9.93 15.36 0.59
CA TYR A 97 -11.29 14.85 0.71
C TYR A 97 -11.34 13.35 0.43
N LYS A 98 -12.03 12.60 1.30
CA LYS A 98 -12.26 11.18 1.08
C LYS A 98 -13.17 10.98 -0.12
N GLY A 99 -12.72 10.22 -1.10
CA GLY A 99 -13.49 9.92 -2.29
C GLY A 99 -13.47 8.45 -2.65
N ALA A 100 -14.16 8.13 -3.74
CA ALA A 100 -14.16 6.78 -4.30
C ALA A 100 -14.25 6.81 -5.83
N TRP A 101 -13.47 5.95 -6.46
CA TRP A 101 -13.50 5.73 -7.90
C TRP A 101 -13.54 4.23 -8.21
N ALA A 102 -14.60 3.75 -8.86
CA ALA A 102 -14.73 2.36 -9.30
C ALA A 102 -14.44 1.28 -8.22
N GLY A 103 -14.66 1.64 -6.93
CA GLY A 103 -14.40 0.78 -5.77
C GLY A 103 -13.06 1.06 -5.06
N GLU A 104 -12.21 1.92 -5.63
CA GLU A 104 -11.05 2.46 -4.93
C GLU A 104 -11.48 3.56 -3.97
N ILE A 105 -11.00 3.52 -2.72
CA ILE A 105 -11.14 4.62 -1.75
C ILE A 105 -9.86 5.46 -1.80
N GLU A 106 -10.02 6.73 -2.08
CA GLU A 106 -8.91 7.63 -2.32
C GLU A 106 -9.05 8.96 -1.56
N VAL A 107 -7.95 9.68 -1.43
CA VAL A 107 -7.94 11.07 -0.96
C VAL A 107 -7.73 11.96 -2.19
N MET A 108 -8.74 12.78 -2.48
CA MET A 108 -8.78 13.69 -3.63
C MET A 108 -8.50 15.13 -3.22
N ASP A 109 -8.17 15.97 -4.21
CA ASP A 109 -7.87 17.41 -4.02
C ASP A 109 -6.87 17.66 -2.88
N ALA A 110 -5.94 16.71 -2.72
CA ALA A 110 -5.02 16.68 -1.60
C ALA A 110 -3.87 17.69 -1.75
N THR A 111 -3.49 18.25 -0.60
CA THR A 111 -2.24 18.97 -0.38
C THR A 111 -1.46 18.31 0.74
N PHE A 112 -0.16 18.56 0.86
CA PHE A 112 0.64 17.97 1.91
C PHE A 112 1.71 18.90 2.47
N GLU A 113 2.20 18.54 3.66
CA GLU A 113 3.37 19.13 4.30
C GLU A 113 4.32 18.01 4.69
N PHE A 114 5.63 18.23 4.54
CA PHE A 114 6.63 17.28 5.07
C PHE A 114 6.62 17.32 6.60
N VAL A 115 6.63 16.16 7.23
CA VAL A 115 6.78 16.06 8.69
C VAL A 115 8.25 15.80 9.01
N GLU A 116 8.90 16.81 9.58
CA GLU A 116 10.33 16.71 9.96
C GLU A 116 10.52 15.93 11.26
N GLY A 117 11.66 15.25 11.39
CA GLY A 117 12.15 14.70 12.66
C GLY A 117 11.44 13.44 13.14
N GLY A 118 10.88 12.64 12.24
CA GLY A 118 10.24 11.36 12.55
C GLY A 118 11.08 10.14 12.16
N GLU A 119 10.63 8.96 12.63
CA GLU A 119 11.12 7.68 12.12
C GLU A 119 10.63 7.50 10.66
N THR A 120 11.38 6.77 9.86
CA THR A 120 10.96 6.35 8.53
C THR A 120 10.18 5.04 8.64
N PHE A 121 9.13 4.89 7.84
CA PHE A 121 8.38 3.64 7.79
C PHE A 121 8.20 3.17 6.34
N VAL A 122 8.70 1.99 6.05
CA VAL A 122 8.47 1.28 4.79
C VAL A 122 7.81 -0.04 5.11
N ALA A 123 6.60 -0.23 4.59
CA ALA A 123 5.81 -1.42 4.88
C ALA A 123 6.40 -2.67 4.23
N GLU A 124 6.48 -3.75 5.02
CA GLU A 124 6.69 -5.08 4.46
C GLU A 124 5.39 -5.57 3.80
N PRO A 125 5.46 -6.30 2.68
CA PRO A 125 4.27 -6.81 2.02
C PRO A 125 3.51 -7.81 2.90
N MET A 126 2.24 -7.52 3.20
CA MET A 126 1.38 -8.46 3.91
C MET A 126 1.02 -9.64 2.99
N ASP A 127 1.20 -10.88 3.46
CA ASP A 127 0.74 -12.05 2.71
C ASP A 127 -0.79 -12.11 2.70
N ALA A 128 -1.40 -11.72 1.59
CA ALA A 128 -2.83 -11.70 1.36
C ALA A 128 -3.34 -12.90 0.54
N THR A 129 -2.49 -13.90 0.29
CA THR A 129 -2.82 -15.06 -0.58
C THR A 129 -4.10 -15.77 -0.14
N ALA A 130 -4.25 -16.02 1.16
CA ALA A 130 -5.43 -16.70 1.70
C ALA A 130 -6.71 -15.84 1.70
N LEU A 131 -6.58 -14.54 1.54
CA LEU A 131 -7.70 -13.60 1.52
C LEU A 131 -8.22 -13.37 0.10
N LEU A 132 -7.45 -13.73 -0.93
CA LEU A 132 -7.82 -13.48 -2.32
C LEU A 132 -9.14 -14.22 -2.66
N GLY A 133 -10.11 -13.43 -3.13
CA GLY A 133 -11.47 -13.91 -3.41
C GLY A 133 -12.42 -13.93 -2.21
N THR A 134 -12.00 -13.42 -1.04
CA THR A 134 -12.87 -13.26 0.14
C THR A 134 -13.27 -11.79 0.36
N ASP A 135 -14.39 -11.58 1.06
CA ASP A 135 -14.84 -10.23 1.44
C ASP A 135 -13.90 -9.56 2.47
N GLU A 136 -13.06 -10.33 3.15
CA GLU A 136 -12.09 -9.78 4.11
C GLU A 136 -10.96 -8.98 3.42
N LEU A 137 -10.63 -9.31 2.18
CA LEU A 137 -9.55 -8.64 1.45
C LEU A 137 -9.77 -7.13 1.32
N ILE A 138 -11.03 -6.66 1.19
CA ILE A 138 -11.35 -5.23 1.06
C ILE A 138 -10.89 -4.40 2.27
N LYS A 139 -10.81 -5.00 3.45
CA LYS A 139 -10.36 -4.32 4.67
C LYS A 139 -8.87 -3.96 4.65
N HIS A 140 -8.15 -4.48 3.67
CA HIS A 140 -6.72 -4.23 3.47
C HIS A 140 -6.43 -3.37 2.23
N GLN A 141 -7.47 -2.69 1.70
CA GLN A 141 -7.32 -1.82 0.55
C GLN A 141 -6.16 -0.83 0.72
N ASN A 142 -5.45 -0.55 -0.36
CA ASN A 142 -4.27 0.31 -0.45
C ASN A 142 -3.00 -0.21 0.23
N LYS A 143 -3.08 -1.25 1.07
CA LYS A 143 -1.89 -1.83 1.71
C LYS A 143 -0.96 -2.46 0.68
N LYS A 144 0.33 -2.40 1.01
CA LYS A 144 1.32 -3.21 0.32
C LYS A 144 1.11 -4.68 0.67
N VAL A 145 0.90 -5.52 -0.33
CA VAL A 145 0.54 -6.93 -0.19
C VAL A 145 1.43 -7.82 -1.06
N CYS A 146 1.47 -9.11 -0.73
CA CYS A 146 1.96 -10.14 -1.65
C CYS A 146 0.92 -11.25 -1.83
N PHE A 147 0.92 -11.85 -3.02
CA PHE A 147 0.17 -13.05 -3.35
C PHE A 147 1.12 -14.10 -3.88
N LYS A 148 1.01 -15.33 -3.41
CA LYS A 148 1.94 -16.42 -3.70
C LYS A 148 1.29 -17.55 -4.48
N GLY A 149 2.05 -18.17 -5.37
CA GLY A 149 1.63 -19.33 -6.12
C GLY A 149 0.50 -19.08 -7.11
N LEU A 150 0.42 -17.87 -7.66
CA LEU A 150 -0.56 -17.51 -8.69
C LEU A 150 -0.18 -18.16 -10.01
N THR A 151 -1.14 -18.76 -10.71
CA THR A 151 -0.93 -19.25 -12.06
C THR A 151 -1.31 -18.18 -13.06
N VAL A 152 -0.39 -17.80 -13.94
CA VAL A 152 -0.63 -16.85 -15.03
C VAL A 152 -1.55 -17.52 -16.07
N GLU A 153 -2.64 -16.85 -16.41
CA GLU A 153 -3.53 -17.24 -17.51
C GLU A 153 -3.21 -16.50 -18.81
N GLY A 154 -2.69 -15.26 -18.68
CA GLY A 154 -2.24 -14.45 -19.80
C GLY A 154 -1.88 -13.04 -19.38
N ILE A 155 -1.27 -12.32 -20.34
CA ILE A 155 -1.01 -10.88 -20.23
C ILE A 155 -1.64 -10.17 -21.42
N GLU A 156 -2.06 -8.93 -21.21
CA GLU A 156 -2.57 -8.05 -22.25
C GLU A 156 -2.01 -6.64 -22.08
N TYR A 157 -1.44 -6.10 -23.13
CA TYR A 157 -1.05 -4.69 -23.17
C TYR A 157 -2.28 -3.83 -23.48
N LYS A 158 -2.55 -2.81 -22.70
CA LYS A 158 -3.71 -1.92 -22.80
C LYS A 158 -4.01 -1.43 -24.22
N ASN A 159 -2.99 -1.11 -25.00
CA ASN A 159 -3.10 -0.65 -26.36
C ASN A 159 -2.67 -1.71 -27.41
N GLY A 160 -2.56 -2.98 -27.01
CA GLY A 160 -2.17 -4.08 -27.87
C GLY A 160 -0.66 -4.20 -28.12
N GLU A 161 0.14 -3.27 -27.62
CA GLU A 161 1.60 -3.25 -27.75
C GLU A 161 2.28 -2.68 -26.49
N PRO A 162 3.58 -3.01 -26.22
CA PRO A 162 4.30 -2.47 -25.09
C PRO A 162 4.35 -0.93 -25.05
N GLY A 163 4.35 -0.34 -23.86
CA GLY A 163 4.50 1.11 -23.65
C GLY A 163 3.38 1.73 -22.79
N ASP A 164 2.36 0.96 -22.43
CA ASP A 164 1.29 1.34 -21.53
C ASP A 164 1.07 0.25 -20.48
N ASP A 165 -0.02 0.28 -19.72
CA ASP A 165 -0.33 -0.72 -18.70
C ASP A 165 -0.27 -2.15 -19.24
N ILE A 166 0.13 -3.10 -18.38
CA ILE A 166 0.00 -4.53 -18.65
C ILE A 166 -1.04 -5.10 -17.70
N TYR A 167 -2.10 -5.68 -18.23
CA TYR A 167 -3.07 -6.45 -17.47
C TYR A 167 -2.60 -7.91 -17.39
N VAL A 168 -2.50 -8.43 -16.17
CA VAL A 168 -2.05 -9.80 -15.91
C VAL A 168 -3.22 -10.58 -15.35
N THR A 169 -3.75 -11.50 -16.14
CA THR A 169 -4.77 -12.43 -15.66
C THR A 169 -4.07 -13.58 -14.95
N VAL A 170 -4.41 -13.75 -13.67
CA VAL A 170 -3.89 -14.83 -12.83
C VAL A 170 -5.01 -15.64 -12.22
N SER A 171 -4.76 -16.88 -11.89
CA SER A 171 -5.71 -17.72 -11.14
C SER A 171 -5.14 -18.26 -9.86
N LEU A 172 -6.01 -18.42 -8.87
CA LEU A 172 -5.76 -19.10 -7.61
C LEU A 172 -7.02 -19.87 -7.18
N ASN A 173 -6.85 -21.14 -6.81
CA ASN A 173 -7.96 -22.01 -6.34
C ASN A 173 -9.16 -22.06 -7.30
N GLY A 174 -8.93 -21.92 -8.61
CA GLY A 174 -9.98 -22.01 -9.63
C GLY A 174 -10.77 -20.71 -9.88
N ALA A 175 -10.37 -19.61 -9.27
CA ALA A 175 -10.89 -18.27 -9.56
C ALA A 175 -9.82 -17.42 -10.26
N SER A 176 -10.22 -16.57 -11.20
CA SER A 176 -9.34 -15.70 -11.97
C SER A 176 -9.45 -14.25 -11.49
N TYR A 177 -8.33 -13.54 -11.54
CA TYR A 177 -8.18 -12.15 -11.11
C TYR A 177 -7.36 -11.39 -12.16
N SER A 178 -7.62 -10.09 -12.31
CA SER A 178 -6.84 -9.22 -13.17
C SER A 178 -6.03 -8.24 -12.33
N PHE A 179 -4.72 -8.34 -12.39
CA PHE A 179 -3.78 -7.39 -11.76
C PHE A 179 -3.19 -6.48 -12.84
N CYS A 180 -2.55 -5.38 -12.43
CA CYS A 180 -2.05 -4.37 -13.34
C CYS A 180 -0.59 -4.01 -13.04
N VAL A 181 0.25 -4.00 -14.05
CA VAL A 181 1.47 -3.18 -14.05
C VAL A 181 1.06 -1.81 -14.57
N GLU A 182 0.87 -0.88 -13.66
CA GLU A 182 0.42 0.47 -13.97
C GLU A 182 1.62 1.31 -14.46
N ARG A 183 1.52 1.88 -15.66
CA ARG A 183 2.65 2.48 -16.39
C ARG A 183 3.32 3.65 -15.66
N TYR A 184 2.58 4.39 -14.85
CA TYR A 184 3.13 5.54 -14.14
C TYR A 184 3.78 5.16 -12.81
N LEU A 185 3.51 3.94 -12.30
CA LEU A 185 4.13 3.36 -11.11
C LEU A 185 5.34 2.48 -11.47
N THR A 186 5.13 1.52 -12.38
CA THR A 186 6.13 0.53 -12.81
C THR A 186 6.17 0.48 -14.34
N GLY A 187 6.58 1.61 -14.94
CA GLY A 187 6.54 1.83 -16.37
C GLY A 187 7.53 1.02 -17.21
N PRO A 188 7.51 1.21 -18.52
CA PRO A 188 8.28 0.41 -19.50
C PRO A 188 9.79 0.38 -19.28
N GLU A 189 10.33 1.34 -18.53
CA GLU A 189 11.75 1.44 -18.18
C GLU A 189 12.16 0.58 -16.98
N THR A 190 11.20 -0.07 -16.30
CA THR A 190 11.46 -0.86 -15.11
C THR A 190 11.71 -2.34 -15.40
N GLU A 191 12.48 -2.98 -14.51
CA GLU A 191 12.71 -4.44 -14.57
C GLU A 191 11.39 -5.21 -14.36
N VAL A 192 10.45 -4.66 -13.55
CA VAL A 192 9.15 -5.27 -13.30
C VAL A 192 8.32 -5.33 -14.59
N TYR A 193 8.27 -4.23 -15.33
CA TYR A 193 7.56 -4.17 -16.61
C TYR A 193 8.11 -5.22 -17.60
N ALA A 194 9.44 -5.28 -17.72
CA ALA A 194 10.10 -6.23 -18.61
C ALA A 194 9.81 -7.68 -18.19
N ALA A 195 9.93 -8.00 -16.88
CA ALA A 195 9.69 -9.33 -16.35
C ALA A 195 8.25 -9.80 -16.55
N VAL A 196 7.27 -8.90 -16.31
CA VAL A 196 5.85 -9.21 -16.52
C VAL A 196 5.55 -9.40 -18.00
N GLY A 197 6.17 -8.60 -18.89
CA GLY A 197 6.01 -8.73 -20.34
C GLY A 197 6.50 -10.07 -20.93
N GLU A 198 7.35 -10.80 -20.21
CA GLU A 198 7.86 -12.13 -20.60
C GLU A 198 7.02 -13.31 -20.08
N LEU A 199 6.05 -13.07 -19.17
CA LEU A 199 5.22 -14.12 -18.58
C LEU A 199 4.37 -14.82 -19.64
N LYS A 200 4.12 -16.11 -19.39
CA LYS A 200 3.33 -16.98 -20.26
C LYS A 200 2.28 -17.70 -19.45
N ALA A 201 1.18 -18.05 -20.12
CA ALA A 201 0.16 -18.89 -19.54
C ALA A 201 0.77 -20.21 -19.00
N GLY A 202 0.46 -20.52 -17.76
CA GLY A 202 0.98 -21.67 -17.02
C GLY A 202 2.18 -21.38 -16.12
N ASP A 203 2.81 -20.19 -16.22
CA ASP A 203 3.84 -19.78 -15.28
C ASP A 203 3.22 -19.65 -13.87
N VAL A 204 3.97 -20.05 -12.84
CA VAL A 204 3.55 -19.89 -11.45
C VAL A 204 4.45 -18.83 -10.81
N ILE A 205 3.80 -17.79 -10.28
CA ILE A 205 4.49 -16.58 -9.81
C ILE A 205 4.05 -16.19 -8.39
N ASP A 206 4.95 -15.48 -7.72
CA ASP A 206 4.63 -14.66 -6.55
C ASP A 206 4.68 -13.20 -6.99
N VAL A 207 3.72 -12.38 -6.55
CA VAL A 207 3.68 -10.94 -6.84
C VAL A 207 3.63 -10.13 -5.56
N GLU A 208 4.25 -8.93 -5.59
CA GLU A 208 4.03 -7.89 -4.60
C GLU A 208 3.44 -6.66 -5.29
N GLY A 209 2.66 -5.88 -4.53
CA GLY A 209 2.07 -4.66 -5.06
C GLY A 209 1.20 -3.95 -4.04
N PHE A 210 0.47 -2.95 -4.50
CA PHE A 210 -0.52 -2.25 -3.71
C PHE A 210 -1.90 -2.79 -4.03
N LEU A 211 -2.69 -3.06 -2.99
CA LEU A 211 -4.04 -3.62 -3.13
C LEU A 211 -5.01 -2.55 -3.63
N TYR A 212 -4.87 -2.20 -4.88
CA TYR A 212 -5.75 -1.27 -5.59
C TYR A 212 -7.04 -1.98 -6.03
N ARG A 213 -8.08 -1.21 -6.28
CA ARG A 213 -9.38 -1.71 -6.76
C ARG A 213 -9.86 -0.94 -7.99
N TYR A 214 -10.29 -1.69 -8.98
CA TYR A 214 -11.01 -1.16 -10.13
C TYR A 214 -12.09 -2.17 -10.52
N GLU A 215 -13.35 -1.91 -10.14
CA GLU A 215 -14.46 -2.84 -10.29
C GLU A 215 -14.25 -4.23 -9.66
N GLY A 216 -13.20 -4.37 -8.84
CA GLY A 216 -12.75 -5.59 -8.20
C GLY A 216 -11.33 -5.44 -7.69
N VAL A 217 -10.71 -6.55 -7.29
CA VAL A 217 -9.28 -6.56 -6.93
C VAL A 217 -8.46 -6.33 -8.19
N ASN A 218 -7.65 -5.28 -8.18
CA ASN A 218 -6.74 -4.95 -9.27
C ASN A 218 -5.41 -4.47 -8.69
N THR A 219 -4.65 -5.42 -8.11
CA THR A 219 -3.37 -5.11 -7.49
C THR A 219 -2.40 -4.47 -8.48
N HIS A 220 -1.86 -3.29 -8.14
CA HIS A 220 -0.80 -2.64 -8.90
C HIS A 220 0.54 -3.28 -8.56
N ILE A 221 1.09 -4.05 -9.49
CA ILE A 221 2.28 -4.90 -9.30
C ILE A 221 3.54 -4.03 -9.18
N THR A 222 4.33 -4.27 -8.14
CA THR A 222 5.64 -3.63 -7.93
C THR A 222 6.80 -4.62 -7.93
N ALA A 223 6.52 -5.92 -7.82
CA ALA A 223 7.51 -6.97 -7.99
C ALA A 223 6.85 -8.27 -8.47
N VAL A 224 7.60 -9.06 -9.23
CA VAL A 224 7.21 -10.40 -9.67
C VAL A 224 8.40 -11.33 -9.58
N THR A 225 8.17 -12.54 -9.07
CA THR A 225 9.19 -13.60 -9.02
C THR A 225 8.57 -14.94 -9.38
N ALA A 226 9.36 -15.87 -9.90
CA ALA A 226 8.91 -17.26 -10.07
C ALA A 226 8.61 -17.86 -8.67
N ALA A 227 7.47 -18.52 -8.53
CA ALA A 227 7.13 -19.23 -7.28
C ALA A 227 8.13 -20.37 -7.03
N LYS A 228 8.46 -20.55 -5.75
CA LYS A 228 9.43 -21.58 -5.32
C LYS A 228 8.75 -22.90 -5.02
#